data_8651189cdfdaedd10222a5395d9254ad
#
_entry.id   8651189cdfdaedd10222a5395d9254ad
#
_cell.length_a   1.000
_cell.length_b   1.000
_cell.length_c   1.000
_cell.angle_alpha   90.00
_cell.angle_beta   90.00
_cell.angle_gamma   90.00
#
_symmetry.space_group_name_H-M   'P 1'
#
loop_
_entity.id
_entity.type
_entity.pdbx_description
1 polymer ?
#
loop_
_entity_poly.entity_id
_entity_poly.type
_entity_poly.pdbx_seq_one_letter_code
_entity_poly.pdbx_strand_id
1 'polypeptide(L)'
;MMFALRSREAVREGRNQLFVDRNIFPQTLDVLLTRSEPFGIELIVDEYDEYEFTGREFGAIVQYPAADGSVRDYAEFTAAAHARGALVTAVADPLSLALLKAPGEWGADIAVGSAQRLGTPMGFGGPAAGYMTTREAFKRNMPGRIIGVSVDRLGNKALRMALQMREQHIKRERATSNICTASALMASMTGFYCVYNGPEGLKRAADTAHLAAATVAKALEAMDY
;
A
#
# COMPACT_ATOMS: atom_id res chain seq x y z
N MET A 1 4.41 -5.35 8.29
CA MET A 1 3.81 -4.45 9.29
C MET A 1 2.63 -5.12 10.00
N MET A 2 1.57 -5.56 9.33
CA MET A 2 0.42 -6.23 9.97
C MET A 2 0.83 -7.38 10.91
N PHE A 3 1.69 -8.27 10.47
CA PHE A 3 2.17 -9.39 11.29
C PHE A 3 2.83 -8.93 12.61
N ALA A 4 3.56 -7.82 12.58
CA ALA A 4 4.17 -7.23 13.78
C ALA A 4 3.19 -6.43 14.66
N LEU A 5 2.01 -6.11 14.14
CA LEU A 5 0.94 -5.40 14.85
C LEU A 5 -0.07 -6.33 15.54
N ARG A 6 0.09 -7.65 15.41
CA ARG A 6 -0.78 -8.61 16.09
C ARG A 6 -0.85 -8.32 17.59
N SER A 7 -2.05 -8.40 18.14
CA SER A 7 -2.23 -8.29 19.60
C SER A 7 -1.49 -9.43 20.33
N ARG A 8 -1.22 -9.25 21.62
CA ARG A 8 -0.65 -10.34 22.45
C ARG A 8 -1.53 -11.58 22.46
N GLU A 9 -2.83 -11.41 22.40
CA GLU A 9 -3.81 -12.48 22.32
C GLU A 9 -3.69 -13.21 20.97
N ALA A 10 -3.71 -12.50 19.85
CA ALA A 10 -3.53 -13.07 18.52
C ALA A 10 -2.21 -13.86 18.38
N VAL A 11 -1.14 -13.40 19.04
CA VAL A 11 0.13 -14.14 19.06
C VAL A 11 0.02 -15.42 19.90
N ARG A 12 -0.66 -15.39 21.05
CA ARG A 12 -0.87 -16.58 21.90
C ARG A 12 -1.77 -17.61 21.22
N GLU A 13 -2.77 -17.16 20.50
CA GLU A 13 -3.70 -18.01 19.73
C GLU A 13 -3.07 -18.55 18.44
N GLY A 14 -1.85 -18.13 18.12
CA GLY A 14 -1.15 -18.57 16.91
C GLY A 14 -1.79 -18.06 15.62
N ARG A 15 -2.46 -16.90 15.64
CA ARG A 15 -3.04 -16.29 14.42
C ARG A 15 -1.94 -15.98 13.43
N ASN A 16 -1.85 -16.78 12.38
CA ASN A 16 -0.80 -16.70 11.37
C ASN A 16 -1.34 -16.69 9.94
N GLN A 17 -2.66 -16.61 9.77
CA GLN A 17 -3.29 -16.55 8.45
C GLN A 17 -3.34 -15.12 7.93
N LEU A 18 -3.10 -14.98 6.63
CA LEU A 18 -3.20 -13.73 5.88
C LEU A 18 -4.10 -13.95 4.67
N PHE A 19 -5.24 -13.30 4.66
CA PHE A 19 -6.11 -13.30 3.48
C PHE A 19 -5.47 -12.47 2.36
N VAL A 20 -5.56 -12.96 1.15
CA VAL A 20 -5.11 -12.30 -0.07
C VAL A 20 -6.22 -12.40 -1.12
N ASP A 21 -6.75 -11.27 -1.57
CA ASP A 21 -7.74 -11.24 -2.65
C ASP A 21 -7.15 -11.89 -3.91
N ARG A 22 -7.88 -12.83 -4.51
CA ARG A 22 -7.47 -13.55 -5.72
C ARG A 22 -7.15 -12.61 -6.88
N ASN A 23 -7.77 -11.45 -6.91
CA ASN A 23 -7.57 -10.42 -7.93
C ASN A 23 -6.41 -9.45 -7.62
N ILE A 24 -5.45 -9.88 -6.79
CA ILE A 24 -4.16 -9.20 -6.64
C ILE A 24 -3.28 -9.47 -7.86
N PHE A 25 -2.33 -8.57 -8.16
CA PHE A 25 -1.36 -8.83 -9.22
C PHE A 25 -0.56 -10.11 -8.93
N PRO A 26 -0.37 -11.01 -9.94
CA PRO A 26 0.34 -12.27 -9.74
C PRO A 26 1.76 -12.07 -9.20
N GLN A 27 2.47 -11.04 -9.64
CA GLN A 27 3.80 -10.71 -9.13
C GLN A 27 3.79 -10.37 -7.63
N THR A 28 2.72 -9.73 -7.16
CA THR A 28 2.55 -9.42 -5.73
C THR A 28 2.29 -10.70 -4.94
N LEU A 29 1.47 -11.61 -5.49
CA LEU A 29 1.20 -12.91 -4.87
C LEU A 29 2.49 -13.73 -4.74
N ASP A 30 3.31 -13.80 -5.78
CA ASP A 30 4.60 -14.52 -5.76
C ASP A 30 5.54 -14.00 -4.67
N VAL A 31 5.59 -12.66 -4.51
CA VAL A 31 6.37 -12.03 -3.43
C VAL A 31 5.79 -12.37 -2.06
N LEU A 32 4.47 -12.37 -1.92
CA LEU A 32 3.81 -12.75 -0.66
C LEU A 32 4.10 -14.21 -0.29
N LEU A 33 4.01 -15.14 -1.24
CA LEU A 33 4.36 -16.56 -1.05
C LEU A 33 5.80 -16.71 -0.53
N THR A 34 6.76 -16.11 -1.23
CA THR A 34 8.17 -16.16 -0.86
C THR A 34 8.45 -15.56 0.53
N ARG A 35 7.73 -14.46 0.87
CA ARG A 35 7.96 -13.73 2.12
C ARG A 35 7.22 -14.31 3.31
N SER A 36 6.13 -15.04 3.10
CA SER A 36 5.33 -15.65 4.16
C SER A 36 6.00 -16.88 4.75
N GLU A 37 6.68 -17.68 3.92
CA GLU A 37 7.27 -18.97 4.30
C GLU A 37 8.20 -18.88 5.52
N PRO A 38 9.23 -17.98 5.56
CA PRO A 38 10.14 -17.90 6.69
C PRO A 38 9.49 -17.49 8.02
N PHE A 39 8.29 -16.92 7.96
CA PHE A 39 7.54 -16.48 9.13
C PHE A 39 6.43 -17.45 9.54
N GLY A 40 6.26 -18.56 8.83
CA GLY A 40 5.17 -19.50 9.04
C GLY A 40 3.79 -18.88 8.84
N ILE A 41 3.69 -17.90 7.92
CA ILE A 41 2.43 -17.26 7.56
C ILE A 41 1.73 -18.11 6.51
N GLU A 42 0.50 -18.50 6.79
CA GLU A 42 -0.38 -19.20 5.86
C GLU A 42 -1.17 -18.19 5.03
N LEU A 43 -1.02 -18.23 3.70
CA LEU A 43 -1.79 -17.39 2.80
C LEU A 43 -3.11 -18.08 2.43
N ILE A 44 -4.21 -17.37 2.61
CA ILE A 44 -5.54 -17.77 2.14
C ILE A 44 -5.87 -16.92 0.92
N VAL A 45 -5.84 -17.51 -0.26
CA VAL A 45 -6.12 -16.81 -1.52
C VAL A 45 -7.54 -17.15 -1.94
N ASP A 46 -8.44 -16.16 -1.87
CA ASP A 46 -9.85 -16.34 -2.17
C ASP A 46 -10.51 -15.07 -2.68
N GLU A 47 -11.79 -15.13 -3.09
CA GLU A 47 -12.58 -13.96 -3.48
C GLU A 47 -12.99 -13.17 -2.24
N TYR A 48 -12.84 -11.84 -2.29
CA TYR A 48 -13.08 -10.96 -1.14
C TYR A 48 -14.56 -10.93 -0.69
N ASP A 49 -15.49 -11.08 -1.62
CA ASP A 49 -16.95 -11.00 -1.42
C ASP A 49 -17.59 -12.31 -0.94
N GLU A 50 -16.89 -13.43 -1.10
CA GLU A 50 -17.32 -14.75 -0.65
C GLU A 50 -16.63 -15.19 0.66
N TYR A 51 -15.59 -14.45 1.09
CA TYR A 51 -14.76 -14.85 2.20
C TYR A 51 -15.34 -14.47 3.58
N GLU A 52 -15.47 -15.46 4.46
CA GLU A 52 -15.86 -15.27 5.84
C GLU A 52 -14.65 -15.38 6.78
N PHE A 53 -14.34 -14.29 7.49
CA PHE A 53 -13.25 -14.27 8.45
C PHE A 53 -13.51 -15.21 9.64
N THR A 54 -12.59 -16.13 9.88
CA THR A 54 -12.66 -17.13 10.93
C THR A 54 -12.14 -16.64 12.29
N GLY A 55 -11.33 -15.55 12.28
CA GLY A 55 -10.60 -15.02 13.43
C GLY A 55 -9.18 -15.59 13.57
N ARG A 56 -8.74 -16.44 12.65
CA ARG A 56 -7.34 -16.91 12.57
C ARG A 56 -6.45 -15.96 11.76
N GLU A 57 -7.07 -15.09 10.99
CA GLU A 57 -6.40 -14.09 10.16
C GLU A 57 -5.91 -12.94 11.04
N PHE A 58 -4.66 -12.53 10.83
CA PHE A 58 -4.13 -11.29 11.41
C PHE A 58 -4.27 -10.11 10.47
N GLY A 59 -4.57 -10.35 9.21
CA GLY A 59 -4.73 -9.31 8.21
C GLY A 59 -5.26 -9.80 6.89
N ALA A 60 -5.60 -8.85 6.03
CA ALA A 60 -6.04 -9.05 4.67
C ALA A 60 -5.32 -8.09 3.72
N ILE A 61 -5.09 -8.52 2.48
CA ILE A 61 -4.52 -7.72 1.41
C ILE A 61 -5.47 -7.73 0.22
N VAL A 62 -5.81 -6.55 -0.27
CA VAL A 62 -6.64 -6.34 -1.46
C VAL A 62 -5.94 -5.43 -2.47
N GLN A 63 -6.25 -5.59 -3.75
CA GLN A 63 -5.72 -4.79 -4.86
C GLN A 63 -6.75 -3.74 -5.29
N TYR A 64 -6.31 -2.47 -5.47
CA TYR A 64 -7.22 -1.36 -5.80
C TYR A 64 -6.62 -0.37 -6.80
N PRO A 65 -7.11 -0.30 -8.05
CA PRO A 65 -8.05 -1.23 -8.68
C PRO A 65 -7.52 -2.67 -8.70
N ALA A 66 -8.42 -3.65 -8.87
CA ALA A 66 -8.07 -5.05 -8.94
C ALA A 66 -7.27 -5.38 -10.23
N ALA A 67 -6.67 -6.58 -10.29
CA ALA A 67 -5.83 -6.98 -11.42
C ALA A 67 -6.58 -7.07 -12.76
N ASP A 68 -7.88 -7.34 -12.71
CA ASP A 68 -8.80 -7.32 -13.84
C ASP A 68 -9.26 -5.91 -14.25
N GLY A 69 -8.80 -4.87 -13.53
CA GLY A 69 -9.18 -3.47 -13.73
C GLY A 69 -10.49 -3.07 -13.05
N SER A 70 -11.19 -3.97 -12.38
CA SER A 70 -12.42 -3.65 -11.65
C SER A 70 -12.14 -2.76 -10.43
N VAL A 71 -13.09 -1.87 -10.15
CA VAL A 71 -13.11 -1.02 -8.95
C VAL A 71 -14.15 -1.57 -7.99
N ARG A 72 -13.70 -2.07 -6.85
CA ARG A 72 -14.53 -2.77 -5.88
C ARG A 72 -14.74 -1.93 -4.63
N ASP A 73 -15.88 -2.09 -3.97
CA ASP A 73 -16.14 -1.49 -2.65
C ASP A 73 -15.72 -2.49 -1.55
N TYR A 74 -14.66 -2.15 -0.86
CA TYR A 74 -14.12 -2.98 0.22
C TYR A 74 -14.60 -2.55 1.62
N ALA A 75 -15.61 -1.65 1.74
CA ALA A 75 -16.02 -1.12 3.03
C ALA A 75 -16.58 -2.22 3.95
N GLU A 76 -17.51 -3.03 3.47
CA GLU A 76 -18.11 -4.13 4.25
C GLU A 76 -17.07 -5.23 4.57
N PHE A 77 -16.26 -5.62 3.59
CA PHE A 77 -15.16 -6.56 3.79
C PHE A 77 -14.20 -6.08 4.89
N THR A 78 -13.84 -4.79 4.85
CA THR A 78 -12.94 -4.20 5.85
C THR A 78 -13.58 -4.19 7.24
N ALA A 79 -14.86 -3.88 7.33
CA ALA A 79 -15.59 -3.93 8.60
C ALA A 79 -15.65 -5.36 9.16
N ALA A 80 -15.87 -6.37 8.32
CA ALA A 80 -15.86 -7.77 8.70
C ALA A 80 -14.47 -8.23 9.20
N ALA A 81 -13.40 -7.84 8.51
CA ALA A 81 -12.03 -8.09 8.94
C ALA A 81 -11.74 -7.49 10.32
N HIS A 82 -12.10 -6.22 10.52
CA HIS A 82 -11.91 -5.52 11.78
C HIS A 82 -12.72 -6.15 12.93
N ALA A 83 -13.92 -6.62 12.67
CA ALA A 83 -14.75 -7.31 13.66
C ALA A 83 -14.08 -8.60 14.20
N ARG A 84 -13.16 -9.19 13.42
CA ARG A 84 -12.35 -10.36 13.82
C ARG A 84 -10.91 -9.98 14.22
N GLY A 85 -10.60 -8.68 14.29
CA GLY A 85 -9.28 -8.18 14.71
C GLY A 85 -8.20 -8.31 13.63
N ALA A 86 -8.56 -8.51 12.38
CA ALA A 86 -7.66 -8.47 11.23
C ALA A 86 -7.51 -7.05 10.69
N LEU A 87 -6.28 -6.66 10.30
CA LEU A 87 -6.00 -5.38 9.66
C LEU A 87 -6.10 -5.51 8.13
N VAL A 88 -6.50 -4.44 7.44
CA VAL A 88 -6.62 -4.44 5.98
C VAL A 88 -5.56 -3.56 5.33
N THR A 89 -4.85 -4.12 4.37
CA THR A 89 -3.88 -3.41 3.50
C THR A 89 -4.42 -3.34 2.08
N ALA A 90 -4.52 -2.13 1.54
CA ALA A 90 -4.78 -1.90 0.12
C ALA A 90 -3.45 -1.76 -0.64
N VAL A 91 -3.28 -2.55 -1.70
CA VAL A 91 -2.25 -2.32 -2.72
C VAL A 91 -2.90 -1.43 -3.78
N ALA A 92 -2.56 -0.14 -3.79
CA ALA A 92 -3.29 0.84 -4.58
C ALA A 92 -2.40 1.58 -5.60
N ASP A 93 -2.99 1.89 -6.75
CA ASP A 93 -2.37 2.78 -7.73
C ASP A 93 -2.60 4.24 -7.32
N PRO A 94 -1.57 5.02 -6.98
CA PRO A 94 -1.74 6.38 -6.48
C PRO A 94 -2.35 7.33 -7.50
N LEU A 95 -2.17 7.09 -8.80
CA LEU A 95 -2.79 7.95 -9.82
C LEU A 95 -4.30 7.70 -9.91
N SER A 96 -4.75 6.46 -9.77
CA SER A 96 -6.18 6.15 -9.77
C SER A 96 -6.92 6.81 -8.60
N LEU A 97 -6.24 7.04 -7.49
CA LEU A 97 -6.81 7.71 -6.31
C LEU A 97 -7.12 9.21 -6.54
N ALA A 98 -6.71 9.79 -7.67
CA ALA A 98 -7.18 11.10 -8.09
C ALA A 98 -8.66 11.09 -8.53
N LEU A 99 -9.21 9.91 -8.84
CA LEU A 99 -10.61 9.69 -9.26
C LEU A 99 -11.41 8.84 -8.27
N LEU A 100 -10.74 7.94 -7.56
CA LEU A 100 -11.36 6.94 -6.69
C LEU A 100 -11.28 7.35 -5.23
N LYS A 101 -12.20 6.80 -4.44
CA LYS A 101 -12.21 6.96 -2.98
C LYS A 101 -10.91 6.42 -2.37
N ALA A 102 -10.27 7.20 -1.51
CA ALA A 102 -9.00 6.79 -0.91
C ALA A 102 -9.19 5.58 0.04
N PRO A 103 -8.22 4.62 0.09
CA PRO A 103 -8.32 3.43 0.93
C PRO A 103 -8.63 3.73 2.40
N GLY A 104 -8.08 4.79 2.96
CA GLY A 104 -8.37 5.20 4.34
C GLY A 104 -9.84 5.60 4.58
N GLU A 105 -10.56 6.08 3.55
CA GLU A 105 -11.95 6.51 3.66
C GLU A 105 -12.94 5.34 3.70
N TRP A 106 -12.58 4.19 3.15
CA TRP A 106 -13.36 2.95 3.29
C TRP A 106 -12.80 2.01 4.37
N GLY A 107 -11.84 2.50 5.16
CA GLY A 107 -11.42 1.84 6.38
C GLY A 107 -10.10 1.09 6.33
N ALA A 108 -9.38 1.03 5.21
CA ALA A 108 -8.06 0.39 5.17
C ALA A 108 -7.11 0.95 6.24
N ASP A 109 -6.33 0.08 6.84
CA ASP A 109 -5.37 0.44 7.88
C ASP A 109 -4.03 0.87 7.29
N ILE A 110 -3.70 0.30 6.13
CA ILE A 110 -2.45 0.51 5.43
C ILE A 110 -2.75 0.62 3.94
N ALA A 111 -2.11 1.54 3.24
CA ALA A 111 -2.07 1.53 1.79
C ALA A 111 -0.61 1.56 1.31
N VAL A 112 -0.32 0.74 0.31
CA VAL A 112 1.01 0.63 -0.30
C VAL A 112 0.89 0.61 -1.81
N GLY A 113 1.94 0.99 -2.51
CA GLY A 113 1.97 0.90 -3.96
C GLY A 113 3.25 1.46 -4.56
N SER A 114 3.30 1.46 -5.88
CA SER A 114 4.38 2.07 -6.64
C SER A 114 4.01 3.50 -7.00
N ALA A 115 4.95 4.42 -6.79
CA ALA A 115 4.80 5.81 -7.22
C ALA A 115 5.28 6.05 -8.68
N GLN A 116 5.59 5.00 -9.44
CA GLN A 116 6.12 5.12 -10.80
C GLN A 116 5.23 5.97 -11.71
N ARG A 117 3.92 5.84 -11.60
CA ARG A 117 2.95 6.60 -12.41
C ARG A 117 2.94 8.11 -12.12
N LEU A 118 3.64 8.54 -11.09
CA LEU A 118 3.80 9.94 -10.71
C LEU A 118 5.16 10.46 -11.17
N GLY A 119 5.40 10.41 -12.49
CA GLY A 119 6.52 11.07 -13.16
C GLY A 119 7.81 10.25 -13.31
N THR A 120 7.84 8.99 -12.89
CA THR A 120 9.02 8.14 -13.11
C THR A 120 8.88 7.37 -14.42
N PRO A 121 9.84 7.46 -15.35
CA PRO A 121 9.80 6.70 -16.60
C PRO A 121 9.94 5.19 -16.34
N MET A 122 9.42 4.37 -17.24
CA MET A 122 9.54 2.90 -17.13
C MET A 122 10.99 2.40 -17.14
N GLY A 123 11.87 3.05 -17.90
CA GLY A 123 13.32 2.84 -17.87
C GLY A 123 13.79 1.38 -17.98
N PHE A 124 13.12 0.57 -18.82
CA PHE A 124 13.38 -0.88 -18.95
C PHE A 124 13.31 -1.66 -17.62
N GLY A 125 12.34 -1.34 -16.76
CA GLY A 125 12.25 -1.89 -15.42
C GLY A 125 13.12 -1.17 -14.39
N GLY A 126 13.60 0.04 -14.71
CA GLY A 126 14.42 0.87 -13.84
C GLY A 126 13.73 1.23 -12.52
N PRO A 127 14.46 1.85 -11.59
CA PRO A 127 13.99 2.04 -10.24
C PRO A 127 12.75 2.93 -10.18
N ALA A 128 11.84 2.61 -9.27
CA ALA A 128 10.70 3.44 -8.91
C ALA A 128 10.65 3.58 -7.38
N ALA A 129 10.07 4.69 -6.91
CA ALA A 129 9.76 4.82 -5.49
C ALA A 129 8.48 4.07 -5.16
N GLY A 130 8.45 3.41 -4.00
CA GLY A 130 7.23 2.93 -3.39
C GLY A 130 6.67 3.98 -2.43
N TYR A 131 5.38 3.88 -2.14
CA TYR A 131 4.77 4.64 -1.07
C TYR A 131 4.12 3.70 -0.04
N MET A 132 4.01 4.18 1.18
CA MET A 132 3.29 3.52 2.26
C MET A 132 2.62 4.56 3.12
N THR A 133 1.34 4.36 3.40
CA THR A 133 0.56 5.16 4.33
C THR A 133 -0.09 4.27 5.37
N THR A 134 -0.36 4.83 6.55
CA THR A 134 -1.05 4.11 7.62
C THR A 134 -1.75 5.07 8.56
N ARG A 135 -2.59 4.53 9.44
CA ARG A 135 -3.26 5.31 10.49
C ARG A 135 -2.26 5.86 11.50
N GLU A 136 -2.59 6.99 12.10
CA GLU A 136 -1.77 7.65 13.14
C GLU A 136 -1.39 6.69 14.28
N ALA A 137 -2.30 5.79 14.68
CA ALA A 137 -2.06 4.79 15.72
C ALA A 137 -0.88 3.85 15.40
N PHE A 138 -0.57 3.63 14.12
CA PHE A 138 0.47 2.70 13.67
C PHE A 138 1.77 3.39 13.23
N LYS A 139 1.88 4.69 13.34
CA LYS A 139 3.07 5.46 12.90
C LYS A 139 4.39 4.93 13.44
N ARG A 140 4.41 4.42 14.67
CA ARG A 140 5.61 3.84 15.30
C ARG A 140 6.01 2.49 14.70
N ASN A 141 5.13 1.88 13.91
CA ASN A 141 5.34 0.58 13.26
C ASN A 141 5.71 0.72 11.79
N MET A 142 5.68 1.93 11.24
CA MET A 142 6.12 2.17 9.88
C MET A 142 7.61 1.84 9.74
N PRO A 143 8.00 1.19 8.64
CA PRO A 143 9.42 1.05 8.29
C PRO A 143 10.01 2.42 7.98
N GLY A 144 11.31 2.56 8.20
CA GLY A 144 12.04 3.74 7.77
C GLY A 144 12.03 4.91 8.73
N ARG A 145 12.28 6.08 8.18
CA ARG A 145 12.44 7.34 8.90
C ARG A 145 11.26 8.24 8.61
N ILE A 146 10.71 8.86 9.65
CA ILE A 146 9.70 9.91 9.52
C ILE A 146 10.33 11.24 9.89
N ILE A 147 10.26 12.20 8.97
CA ILE A 147 10.71 13.57 9.15
C ILE A 147 9.51 14.40 9.60
N GLY A 148 9.68 15.11 10.70
CA GLY A 148 8.70 16.04 11.25
C GLY A 148 9.09 17.48 11.02
N VAL A 149 8.11 18.35 11.02
CA VAL A 149 8.30 19.80 11.05
C VAL A 149 8.44 20.26 12.49
N SER A 150 9.48 21.03 12.76
CA SER A 150 9.80 21.62 14.06
C SER A 150 10.16 23.10 13.87
N VAL A 151 10.71 23.72 14.86
CA VAL A 151 11.29 25.06 14.81
C VAL A 151 12.75 25.04 15.23
N ASP A 152 13.56 25.90 14.64
CA ASP A 152 14.95 26.12 15.05
C ASP A 152 15.03 27.05 16.28
N ARG A 153 16.25 27.34 16.72
CA ARG A 153 16.49 28.24 17.86
C ARG A 153 15.96 29.66 17.64
N LEU A 154 15.79 30.09 16.41
CA LEU A 154 15.32 31.42 16.00
C LEU A 154 13.81 31.45 15.74
N GLY A 155 13.09 30.29 15.89
CA GLY A 155 11.69 30.19 15.65
C GLY A 155 11.31 29.91 14.17
N ASN A 156 12.28 29.71 13.27
CA ASN A 156 12.00 29.38 11.88
C ASN A 156 11.62 27.90 11.75
N LYS A 157 10.82 27.58 10.73
CA LYS A 157 10.50 26.18 10.39
C LYS A 157 11.75 25.40 10.09
N ALA A 158 11.92 24.27 10.74
CA ALA A 158 13.04 23.35 10.54
C ALA A 158 12.54 21.91 10.44
N LEU A 159 13.15 21.15 9.54
CA LEU A 159 12.88 19.71 9.44
C LEU A 159 13.80 18.95 10.40
N ARG A 160 13.24 17.98 11.09
CA ARG A 160 14.00 17.08 11.96
C ARG A 160 13.51 15.66 11.86
N MET A 161 14.40 14.72 12.13
CA MET A 161 14.03 13.33 12.26
C MET A 161 13.16 13.13 13.50
N ALA A 162 11.92 12.66 13.29
CA ALA A 162 10.95 12.45 14.36
C ALA A 162 10.91 10.99 14.82
N LEU A 163 10.91 10.03 13.89
CA LEU A 163 10.87 8.60 14.17
C LEU A 163 11.87 7.84 13.29
N GLN A 164 12.66 6.93 13.92
CA GLN A 164 13.64 6.07 13.24
C GLN A 164 13.86 4.75 13.97
N MET A 165 12.89 4.30 14.75
CA MET A 165 13.09 3.29 15.79
C MET A 165 13.42 1.88 15.29
N ARG A 166 13.24 1.60 14.00
CA ARG A 166 13.32 0.21 13.46
C ARG A 166 14.50 -0.03 12.55
N GLU A 167 15.41 0.93 12.46
CA GLU A 167 16.58 0.84 11.61
C GLU A 167 17.70 0.01 12.24
N GLN A 168 18.52 -0.58 11.37
CA GLN A 168 19.57 -1.51 11.76
C GLN A 168 20.61 -0.88 12.70
N HIS A 169 20.97 0.39 12.52
CA HIS A 169 21.93 1.08 13.39
C HIS A 169 21.39 1.33 14.81
N ILE A 170 20.06 1.18 15.03
CA ILE A 170 19.43 1.33 16.35
C ILE A 170 19.06 -0.04 16.93
N LYS A 171 18.36 -0.87 16.16
CA LYS A 171 17.80 -2.15 16.62
C LYS A 171 18.68 -3.36 16.33
N ARG A 172 19.74 -3.18 15.55
CA ARG A 172 20.68 -4.26 15.16
C ARG A 172 19.93 -5.48 14.61
N GLU A 173 20.09 -6.64 15.22
CA GLU A 173 19.42 -7.89 14.87
C GLU A 173 17.89 -7.84 14.97
N ARG A 174 17.33 -6.87 15.69
CA ARG A 174 15.89 -6.65 15.85
C ARG A 174 15.32 -5.64 14.86
N ALA A 175 16.13 -5.17 13.92
CA ALA A 175 15.66 -4.26 12.89
C ALA A 175 14.66 -4.98 11.97
N THR A 176 13.57 -4.31 11.64
CA THR A 176 12.54 -4.84 10.74
C THR A 176 12.61 -4.21 9.36
N SER A 177 13.46 -3.22 9.17
CA SER A 177 13.65 -2.54 7.88
C SER A 177 15.05 -1.99 7.76
N ASN A 178 15.53 -1.95 6.53
CA ASN A 178 16.69 -1.20 6.12
C ASN A 178 16.27 -0.18 5.08
N ILE A 179 16.70 1.07 5.24
CA ILE A 179 16.47 2.09 4.23
C ILE A 179 17.71 2.20 3.37
N CYS A 180 17.48 2.10 2.06
CA CYS A 180 18.43 2.42 1.03
C CYS A 180 18.08 3.78 0.40
N THR A 181 19.08 4.55 0.03
CA THR A 181 18.88 5.84 -0.67
C THR A 181 18.72 5.68 -2.20
N ALA A 182 18.74 4.46 -2.72
CA ALA A 182 18.67 4.20 -4.16
C ALA A 182 17.43 4.82 -4.83
N SER A 183 16.29 4.85 -4.14
CA SER A 183 15.05 5.42 -4.67
C SER A 183 14.80 6.88 -4.24
N ALA A 184 15.76 7.54 -3.58
CA ALA A 184 15.56 8.90 -3.07
C ALA A 184 15.30 9.92 -4.19
N LEU A 185 16.02 9.82 -5.31
CA LEU A 185 15.80 10.67 -6.48
C LEU A 185 14.39 10.45 -7.06
N MET A 186 13.95 9.20 -7.19
CA MET A 186 12.62 8.87 -7.71
C MET A 186 11.52 9.40 -6.78
N ALA A 187 11.71 9.35 -5.48
CA ALA A 187 10.78 9.94 -4.51
C ALA A 187 10.70 11.46 -4.65
N SER A 188 11.85 12.12 -4.85
CA SER A 188 11.89 13.57 -5.11
C SER A 188 11.21 13.94 -6.42
N MET A 189 11.46 13.18 -7.50
CA MET A 189 10.79 13.37 -8.79
C MET A 189 9.27 13.24 -8.66
N THR A 190 8.78 12.24 -7.92
CA THR A 190 7.35 12.06 -7.62
C THR A 190 6.78 13.31 -6.94
N GLY A 191 7.46 13.84 -5.94
CA GLY A 191 7.04 15.06 -5.24
C GLY A 191 6.97 16.26 -6.19
N PHE A 192 8.00 16.48 -6.99
CA PHE A 192 8.02 17.57 -7.98
C PHE A 192 6.95 17.41 -9.05
N TYR A 193 6.73 16.17 -9.53
CA TYR A 193 5.66 15.89 -10.50
C TYR A 193 4.28 16.27 -9.93
N CYS A 194 4.00 15.88 -8.70
CA CYS A 194 2.73 16.21 -8.04
C CYS A 194 2.57 17.73 -7.85
N VAL A 195 3.62 18.42 -7.41
CA VAL A 195 3.57 19.88 -7.23
C VAL A 195 3.40 20.61 -8.56
N TYR A 196 4.13 20.20 -9.61
CA TYR A 196 4.06 20.79 -10.93
C TYR A 196 2.67 20.66 -11.58
N ASN A 197 2.09 19.46 -11.50
CA ASN A 197 0.77 19.20 -12.10
C ASN A 197 -0.39 19.76 -11.25
N GLY A 198 -0.20 19.82 -9.93
CA GLY A 198 -1.28 20.15 -9.00
C GLY A 198 -2.44 19.14 -9.04
N PRO A 199 -3.48 19.34 -8.23
CA PRO A 199 -4.61 18.40 -8.15
C PRO A 199 -5.35 18.24 -9.49
N GLU A 200 -5.59 19.33 -10.20
CA GLU A 200 -6.28 19.31 -11.49
C GLU A 200 -5.47 18.62 -12.60
N GLY A 201 -4.13 18.77 -12.59
CA GLY A 201 -3.26 18.09 -13.54
C GLY A 201 -3.21 16.59 -13.29
N LEU A 202 -3.13 16.16 -12.03
CA LEU A 202 -3.17 14.75 -11.66
C LEU A 202 -4.51 14.11 -12.04
N LYS A 203 -5.62 14.81 -11.77
CA LYS A 203 -6.95 14.35 -12.16
C LYS A 203 -7.06 14.19 -13.68
N ARG A 204 -6.64 15.19 -14.48
CA ARG A 204 -6.64 15.08 -15.95
C ARG A 204 -5.79 13.91 -16.44
N ALA A 205 -4.63 13.66 -15.83
CA ALA A 205 -3.78 12.52 -16.21
C ALA A 205 -4.50 11.19 -15.93
N ALA A 206 -5.16 11.06 -14.78
CA ALA A 206 -5.94 9.88 -14.43
C ALA A 206 -7.14 9.68 -15.35
N ASP A 207 -7.93 10.74 -15.62
CA ASP A 207 -9.06 10.73 -16.56
C ASP A 207 -8.62 10.31 -17.96
N THR A 208 -7.50 10.84 -18.45
CA THR A 208 -6.97 10.50 -19.77
C THR A 208 -6.58 9.02 -19.85
N ALA A 209 -5.91 8.49 -18.84
CA ALA A 209 -5.53 7.08 -18.80
C ALA A 209 -6.76 6.16 -18.74
N HIS A 210 -7.75 6.51 -17.92
CA HIS A 210 -9.00 5.75 -17.82
C HIS A 210 -9.79 5.78 -19.13
N LEU A 211 -9.97 6.96 -19.72
CA LEU A 211 -10.70 7.12 -20.98
C LEU A 211 -10.04 6.35 -22.11
N ALA A 212 -8.71 6.39 -22.22
CA ALA A 212 -7.98 5.63 -23.24
C ALA A 212 -8.21 4.11 -23.06
N ALA A 213 -8.08 3.59 -21.85
CA ALA A 213 -8.32 2.17 -21.56
C ALA A 213 -9.76 1.76 -21.86
N ALA A 214 -10.75 2.54 -21.44
CA ALA A 214 -12.17 2.28 -21.71
C ALA A 214 -12.50 2.35 -23.21
N THR A 215 -11.85 3.25 -23.96
CA THR A 215 -12.02 3.35 -25.40
C THR A 215 -11.48 2.11 -26.12
N VAL A 216 -10.30 1.63 -25.71
CA VAL A 216 -9.70 0.41 -26.27
C VAL A 216 -10.58 -0.80 -25.96
N ALA A 217 -11.04 -0.94 -24.70
CA ALA A 217 -11.93 -2.04 -24.30
C ALA A 217 -13.19 -2.09 -25.18
N LYS A 218 -13.90 -0.96 -25.33
CA LYS A 218 -15.09 -0.86 -26.19
C LYS A 218 -14.81 -1.19 -27.67
N ALA A 219 -13.63 -0.79 -28.17
CA ALA A 219 -13.26 -1.08 -29.55
C ALA A 219 -13.00 -2.58 -29.75
N LEU A 220 -12.39 -3.25 -28.77
CA LEU A 220 -12.15 -4.70 -28.80
C LEU A 220 -13.47 -5.48 -28.68
N GLU A 221 -14.34 -5.09 -27.75
CA GLU A 221 -15.69 -5.67 -27.62
C GLU A 221 -16.49 -5.58 -28.93
N ALA A 222 -16.38 -4.45 -29.65
CA ALA A 222 -17.04 -4.27 -30.95
C ALA A 222 -16.45 -5.15 -32.08
N MET A 223 -15.28 -5.76 -31.84
CA MET A 223 -14.59 -6.68 -32.73
C MET A 223 -14.68 -8.15 -32.26
N ASP A 224 -15.56 -8.42 -31.29
CA ASP A 224 -15.77 -9.75 -30.68
C ASP A 224 -14.52 -10.34 -29.98
N TYR A 225 -13.68 -9.45 -29.38
CA TYR A 225 -12.56 -9.85 -28.52
C TYR A 225 -12.93 -9.77 -27.04
#